data_b9711cde8335ab0713a4eacd0e1c4333
#
_entry.id   b9711cde8335ab0713a4eacd0e1c4333
#
_cell.length_a   1.000
_cell.length_b   1.000
_cell.length_c   1.000
_cell.angle_alpha   90.00
_cell.angle_beta   90.00
_cell.angle_gamma   90.00
#
_symmetry.space_group_name_H-M   'P 1'
#
loop_
_entity.id
_entity.type
_entity.pdbx_description
1 polymer ?
#
loop_
_entity_poly.entity_id
_entity_poly.type
_entity_poly.pdbx_seq_one_letter_code
_entity_poly.pdbx_strand_id
1 'polypeptide(L)'
;MYKIVKKETLNSVVELMEIHAPFVARKCEPGQFIILRVDEDGERVPLTIADYDREKETVTIIYQVLGYSTTLLSQKKEGEYVADFVGPLGVPAALEKKENKVIGVAGGVGAAPLYPQLRKLAENGTKVDVIIGGKSKEYVLWADKFREFCENVYVATDDGSEGTKGFVTTVLQDLLDKGEVYDECIAIGPLIMMKNVVKVTKPADLHTMVSLNPIMIDGTGMCGGCRVTIGGETKFACVDGPDFDGFLVDFDECMKRQGMFKEEEHECKMM
;
A
#
# COMPACT_ATOMS: atom_id res chain seq x y z
N MET A 1 23.17 -6.12 7.69
CA MET A 1 22.88 -6.45 6.26
C MET A 1 21.83 -7.55 6.22
N TYR A 2 20.88 -7.44 5.29
CA TYR A 2 19.72 -8.34 5.18
C TYR A 2 19.73 -9.00 3.80
N LYS A 3 19.64 -10.33 3.77
CA LYS A 3 19.80 -11.11 2.53
C LYS A 3 18.54 -11.10 1.70
N ILE A 4 18.66 -10.85 0.40
CA ILE A 4 17.62 -11.03 -0.60
C ILE A 4 17.51 -12.54 -0.90
N VAL A 5 16.40 -13.17 -0.57
CA VAL A 5 16.21 -14.61 -0.75
C VAL A 5 15.41 -14.95 -2.00
N LYS A 6 14.61 -13.99 -2.47
CA LYS A 6 13.88 -14.09 -3.74
C LYS A 6 13.75 -12.71 -4.38
N LYS A 7 13.80 -12.67 -5.70
CA LYS A 7 13.48 -11.50 -6.51
C LYS A 7 12.61 -11.92 -7.70
N GLU A 8 11.57 -11.14 -7.99
CA GLU A 8 10.65 -11.40 -9.08
C GLU A 8 10.22 -10.08 -9.73
N THR A 9 10.26 -10.00 -11.05
CA THR A 9 9.71 -8.87 -11.81
C THR A 9 8.24 -9.14 -12.08
N LEU A 10 7.35 -8.33 -11.51
CA LEU A 10 5.89 -8.49 -11.65
C LEU A 10 5.35 -7.84 -12.93
N ASN A 11 5.96 -6.73 -13.35
CA ASN A 11 5.71 -6.07 -14.64
C ASN A 11 6.88 -5.14 -15.00
N SER A 12 6.73 -4.33 -16.04
CA SER A 12 7.79 -3.46 -16.56
C SER A 12 8.41 -2.48 -15.56
N VAL A 13 7.72 -2.18 -14.46
CA VAL A 13 8.15 -1.18 -13.45
C VAL A 13 7.95 -1.63 -12.01
N VAL A 14 7.45 -2.83 -11.76
CA VAL A 14 7.16 -3.31 -10.40
C VAL A 14 7.93 -4.59 -10.12
N GLU A 15 8.63 -4.61 -9.01
CA GLU A 15 9.38 -5.75 -8.53
C GLU A 15 8.94 -6.20 -7.15
N LEU A 16 9.12 -7.50 -6.89
CA LEU A 16 8.95 -8.15 -5.61
C LEU A 16 10.31 -8.62 -5.10
N MET A 17 10.56 -8.41 -3.82
CA MET A 17 11.69 -9.03 -3.11
C MET A 17 11.21 -9.67 -1.81
N GLU A 18 11.72 -10.87 -1.52
CA GLU A 18 11.66 -11.47 -0.19
C GLU A 18 13.00 -11.27 0.49
N ILE A 19 12.97 -10.69 1.67
CA ILE A 19 14.16 -10.35 2.47
C ILE A 19 14.17 -11.19 3.74
N HIS A 20 15.28 -11.87 4.02
CA HIS A 20 15.46 -12.56 5.30
C HIS A 20 15.66 -11.54 6.42
N ALA A 21 14.63 -11.37 7.25
CA ALA A 21 14.57 -10.39 8.32
C ALA A 21 13.83 -10.95 9.55
N PRO A 22 14.48 -11.85 10.33
CA PRO A 22 13.84 -12.64 11.40
C PRO A 22 13.09 -11.80 12.44
N PHE A 23 13.67 -10.69 12.87
CA PHE A 23 13.07 -9.83 13.89
C PHE A 23 11.83 -9.11 13.39
N VAL A 24 11.81 -8.70 12.11
CA VAL A 24 10.65 -8.08 11.49
C VAL A 24 9.58 -9.13 11.21
N ALA A 25 9.92 -10.24 10.57
CA ALA A 25 8.99 -11.30 10.19
C ALA A 25 8.20 -11.87 11.39
N ARG A 26 8.86 -12.00 12.56
CA ARG A 26 8.23 -12.51 13.79
C ARG A 26 7.19 -11.58 14.39
N LYS A 27 7.31 -10.26 14.18
CA LYS A 27 6.52 -9.23 14.89
C LYS A 27 5.62 -8.40 14.01
N CYS A 28 5.85 -8.39 12.69
CA CYS A 28 5.06 -7.57 11.80
C CYS A 28 3.62 -8.07 11.70
N GLU A 29 2.73 -7.10 11.54
CA GLU A 29 1.30 -7.30 11.30
C GLU A 29 0.88 -6.51 10.05
N PRO A 30 -0.26 -6.87 9.41
CA PRO A 30 -0.77 -6.12 8.26
C PRO A 30 -0.93 -4.62 8.53
N GLY A 31 -0.69 -3.80 7.51
CA GLY A 31 -0.72 -2.33 7.61
C GLY A 31 0.62 -1.70 8.00
N GLN A 32 1.56 -2.48 8.54
CA GLN A 32 2.88 -1.97 8.90
C GLN A 32 3.84 -1.91 7.71
N PHE A 33 4.92 -1.15 7.87
CA PHE A 33 5.95 -0.93 6.86
C PHE A 33 7.36 -1.11 7.45
N ILE A 34 8.35 -1.06 6.58
CA ILE A 34 9.77 -1.01 6.94
C ILE A 34 10.41 0.21 6.30
N ILE A 35 11.57 0.59 6.81
CA ILE A 35 12.50 1.49 6.12
C ILE A 35 13.70 0.67 5.67
N LEU A 36 13.94 0.70 4.37
CA LEU A 36 15.06 0.03 3.71
C LEU A 36 16.11 1.06 3.30
N ARG A 37 17.38 0.67 3.39
CA ARG A 37 18.51 1.36 2.80
C ARG A 37 19.31 0.37 1.98
N VAL A 38 19.55 0.67 0.70
CA VAL A 38 20.10 -0.29 -0.26
C VAL A 38 21.58 -0.58 0.04
N ASP A 39 22.36 0.48 0.30
CA ASP A 39 23.79 0.43 0.65
C ASP A 39 24.12 1.45 1.76
N GLU A 40 25.39 1.58 2.14
CA GLU A 40 25.79 2.45 3.26
C GLU A 40 25.56 3.93 3.00
N ASP A 41 25.65 4.36 1.75
CA ASP A 41 25.44 5.75 1.32
C ASP A 41 24.01 6.00 0.80
N GLY A 42 23.18 4.95 0.76
CA GLY A 42 21.83 4.97 0.21
C GLY A 42 20.82 5.77 1.06
N GLU A 43 19.80 6.27 0.41
CA GLU A 43 18.66 6.91 1.07
C GLU A 43 17.79 5.90 1.79
N ARG A 44 17.06 6.36 2.78
CA ARG A 44 16.07 5.59 3.54
C ARG A 44 14.73 5.61 2.81
N VAL A 45 14.25 4.45 2.40
CA VAL A 45 13.02 4.30 1.62
C VAL A 45 11.98 3.55 2.45
N PRO A 46 10.80 4.13 2.73
CA PRO A 46 9.69 3.41 3.36
C PRO A 46 9.01 2.49 2.35
N LEU A 47 8.84 1.22 2.71
CA LEU A 47 8.13 0.24 1.89
C LEU A 47 7.18 -0.56 2.78
N THR A 48 5.93 -0.68 2.35
CA THR A 48 4.94 -1.44 3.09
C THR A 48 5.24 -2.94 3.02
N ILE A 49 4.98 -3.64 4.11
CA ILE A 49 5.07 -5.10 4.17
C ILE A 49 3.90 -5.68 3.38
N ALA A 50 4.20 -6.30 2.24
CA ALA A 50 3.21 -6.90 1.35
C ALA A 50 2.82 -8.32 1.78
N ASP A 51 3.75 -9.05 2.37
CA ASP A 51 3.53 -10.37 2.95
C ASP A 51 4.69 -10.72 3.90
N TYR A 52 4.53 -11.77 4.68
CA TYR A 52 5.58 -12.30 5.56
C TYR A 52 5.40 -13.80 5.81
N ASP A 53 6.52 -14.48 6.03
CA ASP A 53 6.56 -15.89 6.41
C ASP A 53 7.37 -16.01 7.70
N ARG A 54 6.68 -16.39 8.80
CA ARG A 54 7.29 -16.48 10.14
C ARG A 54 8.20 -17.70 10.28
N GLU A 55 7.94 -18.78 9.52
CA GLU A 55 8.75 -20.00 9.54
C GLU A 55 10.04 -19.81 8.74
N LYS A 56 9.95 -19.21 7.56
CA LYS A 56 11.11 -18.85 6.72
C LYS A 56 11.84 -17.59 7.20
N GLU A 57 11.25 -16.87 8.14
CA GLU A 57 11.77 -15.62 8.68
C GLU A 57 11.99 -14.54 7.58
N THR A 58 11.06 -14.49 6.61
CA THR A 58 11.12 -13.58 5.47
C THR A 58 10.01 -12.53 5.49
N VAL A 59 10.31 -11.38 4.92
CA VAL A 59 9.36 -10.30 4.66
C VAL A 59 9.36 -10.01 3.17
N THR A 60 8.17 -9.93 2.59
CA THR A 60 7.97 -9.59 1.18
C THR A 60 7.68 -8.10 1.06
N ILE A 61 8.44 -7.43 0.20
CA ILE A 61 8.20 -6.06 -0.23
C ILE A 61 7.90 -6.04 -1.72
N ILE A 62 7.00 -5.14 -2.12
CA ILE A 62 6.72 -4.83 -3.53
C ILE A 62 6.90 -3.34 -3.73
N TYR A 63 7.65 -2.98 -4.74
CA TYR A 63 7.97 -1.59 -5.00
C TYR A 63 7.97 -1.28 -6.50
N GLN A 64 7.66 -0.03 -6.80
CA GLN A 64 7.77 0.49 -8.15
C GLN A 64 9.18 1.06 -8.37
N VAL A 65 9.82 0.70 -9.47
CA VAL A 65 11.09 1.29 -9.90
C VAL A 65 10.78 2.65 -10.50
N LEU A 66 10.97 3.70 -9.70
CA LEU A 66 10.55 5.06 -10.06
C LEU A 66 11.65 6.11 -9.93
N GLY A 67 12.49 6.03 -8.92
CA GLY A 67 13.56 6.98 -8.60
C GLY A 67 14.90 6.28 -8.37
N TYR A 68 15.92 7.05 -8.01
CA TYR A 68 17.30 6.56 -7.83
C TYR A 68 17.38 5.35 -6.90
N SER A 69 16.87 5.46 -5.69
CA SER A 69 16.96 4.39 -4.66
C SER A 69 16.27 3.10 -5.09
N THR A 70 15.08 3.19 -5.72
CA THR A 70 14.37 2.00 -6.21
C THR A 70 15.02 1.41 -7.47
N THR A 71 15.66 2.23 -8.31
CA THR A 71 16.48 1.76 -9.42
C THR A 71 17.72 1.01 -8.91
N LEU A 72 18.41 1.55 -7.90
CA LEU A 72 19.54 0.87 -7.29
C LEU A 72 19.11 -0.45 -6.62
N LEU A 73 17.97 -0.47 -5.94
CA LEU A 73 17.40 -1.68 -5.38
C LEU A 73 17.08 -2.72 -6.48
N SER A 74 16.56 -2.28 -7.61
CA SER A 74 16.22 -3.16 -8.73
C SER A 74 17.45 -3.82 -9.40
N GLN A 75 18.64 -3.29 -9.20
CA GLN A 75 19.88 -3.89 -9.70
C GLN A 75 20.40 -5.01 -8.80
N LYS A 76 19.94 -5.08 -7.53
CA LYS A 76 20.29 -6.16 -6.60
C LYS A 76 19.71 -7.50 -7.09
N LYS A 77 20.43 -8.58 -6.76
CA LYS A 77 20.09 -9.95 -7.16
C LYS A 77 19.80 -10.82 -5.93
N GLU A 78 19.17 -11.95 -6.17
CA GLU A 78 19.05 -13.00 -5.16
C GLU A 78 20.43 -13.40 -4.64
N GLY A 79 20.52 -13.57 -3.32
CA GLY A 79 21.76 -13.86 -2.61
C GLY A 79 22.57 -12.64 -2.18
N GLU A 80 22.31 -11.46 -2.76
CA GLU A 80 22.91 -10.20 -2.33
C GLU A 80 22.21 -9.63 -1.08
N TYR A 81 22.68 -8.48 -0.60
CA TYR A 81 22.26 -7.89 0.66
C TYR A 81 21.84 -6.43 0.48
N VAL A 82 20.88 -6.01 1.28
CA VAL A 82 20.60 -4.59 1.56
C VAL A 82 21.24 -4.20 2.90
N ALA A 83 21.63 -2.93 3.04
CA ALA A 83 22.35 -2.45 4.21
C ALA A 83 21.48 -2.47 5.46
N ASP A 84 20.30 -1.83 5.39
CA ASP A 84 19.36 -1.74 6.50
C ASP A 84 17.95 -2.20 6.09
N PHE A 85 17.25 -2.77 7.09
CA PHE A 85 15.85 -3.18 6.98
C PHE A 85 15.21 -3.02 8.36
N VAL A 86 14.74 -1.82 8.63
CA VAL A 86 14.27 -1.39 9.95
C VAL A 86 12.75 -1.51 10.03
N GLY A 87 12.27 -2.24 11.02
CA GLY A 87 10.83 -2.45 11.25
C GLY A 87 10.53 -3.55 12.26
N PRO A 88 9.25 -3.93 12.44
CA PRO A 88 8.11 -3.27 11.80
C PRO A 88 7.88 -1.86 12.35
N LEU A 89 7.42 -0.95 11.49
CA LEU A 89 7.10 0.44 11.81
C LEU A 89 5.62 0.71 11.52
N GLY A 90 5.09 1.77 12.12
CA GLY A 90 3.68 2.11 12.03
C GLY A 90 2.78 1.29 12.95
N VAL A 91 1.53 1.71 13.05
CA VAL A 91 0.49 1.01 13.80
C VAL A 91 -0.08 -0.11 12.93
N PRO A 92 -0.25 -1.33 13.44
CA PRO A 92 -0.97 -2.38 12.72
C PRO A 92 -2.39 -1.93 12.36
N ALA A 93 -2.88 -2.36 11.20
CA ALA A 93 -4.25 -2.12 10.80
C ALA A 93 -5.24 -2.76 11.79
N ALA A 94 -6.34 -2.05 12.10
CA ALA A 94 -7.41 -2.56 12.95
C ALA A 94 -8.31 -3.49 12.13
N LEU A 95 -8.09 -4.80 12.24
CA LEU A 95 -8.71 -5.83 11.40
C LEU A 95 -9.60 -6.77 12.22
N GLU A 96 -10.46 -6.20 13.09
CA GLU A 96 -11.46 -6.96 13.80
C GLU A 96 -12.51 -7.51 12.84
N LYS A 97 -13.09 -8.65 13.24
CA LYS A 97 -14.16 -9.27 12.46
C LYS A 97 -15.36 -8.31 12.31
N LYS A 98 -15.86 -8.19 11.08
CA LYS A 98 -17.05 -7.42 10.76
C LYS A 98 -18.28 -8.35 10.56
N GLU A 99 -19.47 -7.81 10.73
CA GLU A 99 -20.74 -8.56 10.60
C GLU A 99 -21.11 -8.79 9.14
N ASN A 100 -20.93 -7.74 8.31
CA ASN A 100 -21.17 -7.80 6.87
C ASN A 100 -19.83 -7.93 6.13
N LYS A 101 -19.78 -7.40 4.91
CA LYS A 101 -18.59 -7.44 4.06
C LYS A 101 -17.66 -6.24 4.31
N VAL A 102 -16.39 -6.44 4.00
CA VAL A 102 -15.42 -5.35 3.80
C VAL A 102 -15.04 -5.29 2.33
N ILE A 103 -14.94 -4.09 1.78
CA ILE A 103 -14.45 -3.89 0.41
C ILE A 103 -13.07 -3.24 0.42
N GLY A 104 -12.11 -3.90 -0.23
CA GLY A 104 -10.81 -3.32 -0.51
C GLY A 104 -10.81 -2.60 -1.85
N VAL A 105 -10.15 -1.43 -1.94
CA VAL A 105 -9.97 -0.69 -3.19
C VAL A 105 -8.51 -0.37 -3.38
N ALA A 106 -7.88 -1.03 -4.36
CA ALA A 106 -6.46 -0.87 -4.65
C ALA A 106 -6.20 -0.14 -5.96
N GLY A 107 -5.21 0.75 -5.97
CA GLY A 107 -4.68 1.37 -7.19
C GLY A 107 -3.23 1.01 -7.45
N GLY A 108 -2.95 0.31 -8.55
CA GLY A 108 -1.60 -0.11 -8.93
C GLY A 108 -0.90 -0.90 -7.84
N VAL A 109 0.28 -0.43 -7.40
CA VAL A 109 1.08 -1.08 -6.34
C VAL A 109 0.34 -1.16 -5.00
N GLY A 110 -0.71 -0.35 -4.78
CA GLY A 110 -1.54 -0.40 -3.58
C GLY A 110 -2.23 -1.75 -3.33
N ALA A 111 -2.31 -2.62 -4.33
CA ALA A 111 -2.78 -4.00 -4.15
C ALA A 111 -1.87 -4.80 -3.19
N ALA A 112 -0.57 -4.54 -3.20
CA ALA A 112 0.40 -5.23 -2.36
C ALA A 112 0.17 -4.99 -0.85
N PRO A 113 0.08 -3.75 -0.34
CA PRO A 113 -0.24 -3.50 1.06
C PRO A 113 -1.67 -3.84 1.46
N LEU A 114 -2.62 -3.85 0.52
CA LEU A 114 -4.00 -4.24 0.79
C LEU A 114 -4.15 -5.75 0.99
N TYR A 115 -3.34 -6.54 0.30
CA TYR A 115 -3.43 -8.01 0.31
C TYR A 115 -3.38 -8.61 1.73
N PRO A 116 -2.36 -8.34 2.57
CA PRO A 116 -2.30 -8.93 3.91
C PRO A 116 -3.45 -8.44 4.82
N GLN A 117 -3.97 -7.23 4.62
CA GLN A 117 -5.10 -6.72 5.40
C GLN A 117 -6.38 -7.49 5.09
N LEU A 118 -6.74 -7.65 3.81
CA LEU A 118 -7.94 -8.39 3.42
C LEU A 118 -7.82 -9.88 3.73
N ARG A 119 -6.64 -10.48 3.53
CA ARG A 119 -6.39 -11.88 3.92
C ARG A 119 -6.63 -12.09 5.41
N LYS A 120 -6.13 -11.20 6.25
CA LYS A 120 -6.35 -11.28 7.70
C LYS A 120 -7.82 -11.14 8.09
N LEU A 121 -8.57 -10.26 7.45
CA LEU A 121 -10.02 -10.16 7.64
C LEU A 121 -10.74 -11.45 7.24
N ALA A 122 -10.38 -12.04 6.10
CA ALA A 122 -10.94 -13.32 5.64
C ALA A 122 -10.62 -14.47 6.61
N GLU A 123 -9.37 -14.55 7.11
CA GLU A 123 -8.95 -15.51 8.12
C GLU A 123 -9.75 -15.37 9.43
N ASN A 124 -10.14 -14.14 9.80
CA ASN A 124 -10.99 -13.87 10.96
C ASN A 124 -12.49 -14.16 10.70
N GLY A 125 -12.85 -14.59 9.49
CA GLY A 125 -14.21 -14.94 9.09
C GLY A 125 -15.07 -13.76 8.64
N THR A 126 -14.46 -12.63 8.23
CA THR A 126 -15.11 -11.54 7.54
C THR A 126 -15.15 -11.85 6.05
N LYS A 127 -16.29 -11.62 5.39
CA LYS A 127 -16.39 -11.69 3.95
C LYS A 127 -15.71 -10.46 3.32
N VAL A 128 -14.91 -10.67 2.30
CA VAL A 128 -14.17 -9.59 1.67
C VAL A 128 -14.36 -9.58 0.15
N ASP A 129 -14.58 -8.40 -0.39
CA ASP A 129 -14.56 -8.10 -1.82
C ASP A 129 -13.37 -7.18 -2.10
N VAL A 130 -12.84 -7.19 -3.33
CA VAL A 130 -11.76 -6.29 -3.73
C VAL A 130 -11.98 -5.71 -5.11
N ILE A 131 -11.65 -4.42 -5.27
CA ILE A 131 -11.53 -3.73 -6.55
C ILE A 131 -10.07 -3.41 -6.78
N ILE A 132 -9.50 -3.90 -7.88
CA ILE A 132 -8.10 -3.65 -8.24
C ILE A 132 -8.07 -2.80 -9.51
N GLY A 133 -7.43 -1.63 -9.41
CA GLY A 133 -7.27 -0.70 -10.52
C GLY A 133 -5.86 -0.68 -11.09
N GLY A 134 -5.77 -0.52 -12.41
CA GLY A 134 -4.51 -0.33 -13.12
C GLY A 134 -4.69 0.50 -14.40
N LYS A 135 -3.59 1.05 -14.94
CA LYS A 135 -3.62 1.74 -16.24
C LYS A 135 -4.01 0.78 -17.37
N SER A 136 -3.52 -0.46 -17.30
CA SER A 136 -3.79 -1.55 -18.22
C SER A 136 -3.67 -2.87 -17.46
N LYS A 137 -4.00 -3.99 -18.14
CA LYS A 137 -3.91 -5.35 -17.60
C LYS A 137 -2.57 -5.67 -16.91
N GLU A 138 -1.45 -5.22 -17.46
CA GLU A 138 -0.12 -5.49 -16.90
C GLU A 138 0.13 -4.84 -15.53
N TYR A 139 -0.65 -3.80 -15.18
CA TYR A 139 -0.58 -3.11 -13.88
C TYR A 139 -1.61 -3.62 -12.86
N VAL A 140 -2.38 -4.64 -13.20
CA VAL A 140 -3.29 -5.33 -12.27
C VAL A 140 -2.47 -6.34 -11.46
N LEU A 141 -2.19 -6.00 -10.21
CA LEU A 141 -1.34 -6.83 -9.36
C LEU A 141 -2.16 -7.81 -8.53
N TRP A 142 -1.71 -9.08 -8.52
CA TRP A 142 -2.18 -10.11 -7.61
C TRP A 142 -3.68 -10.44 -7.64
N ALA A 143 -4.38 -10.14 -8.72
CA ALA A 143 -5.81 -10.47 -8.85
C ALA A 143 -6.08 -11.96 -8.56
N ASP A 144 -5.22 -12.86 -9.04
CA ASP A 144 -5.37 -14.31 -8.78
C ASP A 144 -5.19 -14.66 -7.31
N LYS A 145 -4.22 -14.03 -6.61
CA LYS A 145 -4.03 -14.22 -5.17
C LYS A 145 -5.24 -13.74 -4.35
N PHE A 146 -5.87 -12.63 -4.72
CA PHE A 146 -7.09 -12.18 -4.06
C PHE A 146 -8.27 -13.14 -4.30
N ARG A 147 -8.35 -13.80 -5.46
CA ARG A 147 -9.39 -14.80 -5.77
C ARG A 147 -9.33 -16.03 -4.86
N GLU A 148 -8.20 -16.28 -4.19
CA GLU A 148 -8.05 -17.41 -3.26
C GLU A 148 -8.91 -17.25 -2.00
N PHE A 149 -9.27 -16.02 -1.59
CA PHE A 149 -10.00 -15.77 -0.35
C PHE A 149 -11.09 -14.69 -0.42
N CYS A 150 -11.09 -13.83 -1.44
CA CYS A 150 -12.17 -12.86 -1.64
C CYS A 150 -13.41 -13.51 -2.24
N GLU A 151 -14.61 -13.08 -1.81
CA GLU A 151 -15.86 -13.52 -2.44
C GLU A 151 -15.95 -13.02 -3.90
N ASN A 152 -15.57 -11.75 -4.12
CA ASN A 152 -15.53 -11.15 -5.44
C ASN A 152 -14.24 -10.35 -5.67
N VAL A 153 -13.69 -10.47 -6.86
CA VAL A 153 -12.54 -9.67 -7.33
C VAL A 153 -12.96 -8.92 -8.59
N TYR A 154 -13.06 -7.61 -8.45
CA TYR A 154 -13.38 -6.71 -9.55
C TYR A 154 -12.10 -6.06 -10.08
N VAL A 155 -11.98 -5.95 -11.38
CA VAL A 155 -10.83 -5.30 -12.03
C VAL A 155 -11.33 -4.09 -12.81
N ALA A 156 -10.62 -2.97 -12.71
CA ALA A 156 -10.84 -1.78 -13.49
C ALA A 156 -9.53 -1.35 -14.17
N THR A 157 -9.56 -1.11 -15.48
CA THR A 157 -8.38 -0.59 -16.20
C THR A 157 -8.75 0.64 -17.00
N ASP A 158 -7.84 1.64 -17.00
CA ASP A 158 -8.09 2.92 -17.67
C ASP A 158 -8.34 2.72 -19.18
N ASP A 159 -7.58 1.79 -19.80
CA ASP A 159 -7.68 1.48 -21.22
C ASP A 159 -8.76 0.44 -21.58
N GLY A 160 -9.29 -0.28 -20.58
CA GLY A 160 -10.27 -1.35 -20.78
C GLY A 160 -9.68 -2.69 -21.24
N SER A 161 -8.36 -2.88 -21.06
CA SER A 161 -7.69 -4.12 -21.46
C SER A 161 -8.01 -5.32 -20.55
N GLU A 162 -8.53 -5.07 -19.34
CA GLU A 162 -9.08 -6.08 -18.43
C GLU A 162 -10.18 -5.49 -17.55
N GLY A 163 -11.23 -6.26 -17.30
CA GLY A 163 -12.33 -5.89 -16.42
C GLY A 163 -13.17 -4.71 -16.94
N THR A 164 -13.58 -3.84 -16.03
CA THR A 164 -14.34 -2.63 -16.36
C THR A 164 -13.41 -1.54 -16.86
N LYS A 165 -13.75 -0.95 -18.02
CA LYS A 165 -13.03 0.23 -18.51
C LYS A 165 -13.35 1.45 -17.65
N GLY A 166 -12.32 2.03 -17.03
CA GLY A 166 -12.45 3.22 -16.18
C GLY A 166 -11.77 3.06 -14.83
N PHE A 167 -12.25 3.84 -13.85
CA PHE A 167 -11.62 3.92 -12.54
C PHE A 167 -12.26 2.98 -11.51
N VAL A 168 -11.52 2.63 -10.49
CA VAL A 168 -12.00 1.85 -9.34
C VAL A 168 -13.24 2.48 -8.67
N THR A 169 -13.33 3.81 -8.68
CA THR A 169 -14.47 4.55 -8.14
C THR A 169 -15.76 4.32 -8.92
N THR A 170 -15.68 4.06 -10.23
CA THR A 170 -16.86 3.72 -11.04
C THR A 170 -17.41 2.37 -10.61
N VAL A 171 -16.55 1.37 -10.45
CA VAL A 171 -16.94 0.03 -9.98
C VAL A 171 -17.52 0.10 -8.56
N LEU A 172 -16.87 0.86 -7.67
CA LEU A 172 -17.36 1.04 -6.29
C LEU A 172 -18.75 1.68 -6.28
N GLN A 173 -18.97 2.75 -7.06
CA GLN A 173 -20.27 3.41 -7.16
C GLN A 173 -21.33 2.44 -7.68
N ASP A 174 -21.03 1.68 -8.74
CA ASP A 174 -21.95 0.70 -9.31
C ASP A 174 -22.35 -0.39 -8.30
N LEU A 175 -21.45 -0.82 -7.42
CA LEU A 175 -21.76 -1.78 -6.36
C LEU A 175 -22.69 -1.18 -5.31
N LEU A 176 -22.42 0.04 -4.87
CA LEU A 176 -23.27 0.74 -3.90
C LEU A 176 -24.67 1.04 -4.49
N ASP A 177 -24.74 1.43 -5.76
CA ASP A 177 -26.02 1.70 -6.46
C ASP A 177 -26.85 0.41 -6.65
N LYS A 178 -26.21 -0.75 -6.73
CA LYS A 178 -26.88 -2.07 -6.74
C LYS A 178 -27.35 -2.53 -5.37
N GLY A 179 -27.02 -1.78 -4.31
CA GLY A 179 -27.45 -2.09 -2.94
C GLY A 179 -26.54 -3.07 -2.22
N GLU A 180 -25.28 -3.25 -2.67
CA GLU A 180 -24.29 -4.01 -1.89
C GLU A 180 -24.00 -3.27 -0.58
N VAL A 181 -23.94 -4.01 0.52
CA VAL A 181 -23.72 -3.48 1.87
C VAL A 181 -22.36 -3.89 2.38
N TYR A 182 -21.59 -2.90 2.79
CA TYR A 182 -20.26 -3.09 3.38
C TYR A 182 -20.17 -2.35 4.72
N ASP A 183 -19.50 -2.94 5.69
CA ASP A 183 -19.25 -2.30 7.00
C ASP A 183 -18.07 -1.33 6.91
N GLU A 184 -17.13 -1.59 6.01
CA GLU A 184 -15.90 -0.79 5.87
C GLU A 184 -15.34 -0.88 4.46
N CYS A 185 -14.73 0.22 4.02
CA CYS A 185 -13.90 0.29 2.82
C CYS A 185 -12.44 0.51 3.23
N ILE A 186 -11.51 -0.25 2.66
CA ILE A 186 -10.06 -0.02 2.84
C ILE A 186 -9.48 0.38 1.49
N ALA A 187 -9.02 1.64 1.36
CA ALA A 187 -8.51 2.16 0.10
C ALA A 187 -7.01 2.43 0.18
N ILE A 188 -6.23 1.79 -0.70
CA ILE A 188 -4.78 1.92 -0.75
C ILE A 188 -4.31 2.16 -2.19
N GLY A 189 -3.61 3.28 -2.41
CA GLY A 189 -3.11 3.65 -3.73
C GLY A 189 -2.70 5.12 -3.82
N PRO A 190 -2.69 5.71 -5.02
CA PRO A 190 -2.39 7.14 -5.18
C PRO A 190 -3.33 8.02 -4.36
N LEU A 191 -2.82 9.11 -3.76
CA LEU A 191 -3.62 10.03 -2.93
C LEU A 191 -4.90 10.52 -3.63
N ILE A 192 -4.81 10.83 -4.94
CA ILE A 192 -5.96 11.26 -5.72
C ILE A 192 -7.03 10.16 -5.85
N MET A 193 -6.61 8.89 -5.95
CA MET A 193 -7.53 7.75 -5.97
C MET A 193 -8.23 7.62 -4.62
N MET A 194 -7.50 7.62 -3.52
CA MET A 194 -8.07 7.52 -2.16
C MET A 194 -9.02 8.68 -1.86
N LYS A 195 -8.66 9.93 -2.24
CA LYS A 195 -9.56 11.08 -2.15
C LYS A 195 -10.86 10.87 -2.91
N ASN A 196 -10.82 10.29 -4.12
CA ASN A 196 -12.02 10.04 -4.92
C ASN A 196 -12.82 8.85 -4.40
N VAL A 197 -12.19 7.81 -3.83
CA VAL A 197 -12.89 6.74 -3.11
C VAL A 197 -13.68 7.32 -1.95
N VAL A 198 -13.06 8.17 -1.12
CA VAL A 198 -13.74 8.84 0.00
C VAL A 198 -14.91 9.71 -0.46
N LYS A 199 -14.84 10.37 -1.63
CA LYS A 199 -15.96 11.12 -2.19
C LYS A 199 -17.15 10.22 -2.56
N VAL A 200 -16.90 8.97 -2.92
CA VAL A 200 -17.95 7.98 -3.23
C VAL A 200 -18.52 7.39 -1.94
N THR A 201 -17.69 7.03 -0.98
CA THR A 201 -18.10 6.33 0.23
C THR A 201 -18.77 7.24 1.28
N LYS A 202 -18.32 8.49 1.37
CA LYS A 202 -18.84 9.44 2.38
C LYS A 202 -20.34 9.73 2.26
N PRO A 203 -20.93 9.96 1.06
CA PRO A 203 -22.39 10.10 0.92
C PRO A 203 -23.17 8.82 1.22
N ALA A 204 -22.54 7.64 1.10
CA ALA A 204 -23.12 6.34 1.41
C ALA A 204 -22.94 5.94 2.89
N ASP A 205 -22.35 6.82 3.71
CA ASP A 205 -21.99 6.57 5.12
C ASP A 205 -21.16 5.28 5.30
N LEU A 206 -20.37 4.91 4.28
CA LEU A 206 -19.47 3.76 4.32
C LEU A 206 -18.11 4.19 4.88
N HIS A 207 -17.84 3.85 6.15
CA HIS A 207 -16.56 4.13 6.81
C HIS A 207 -15.40 3.69 5.95
N THR A 208 -14.41 4.57 5.77
CA THR A 208 -13.33 4.33 4.81
C THR A 208 -11.96 4.60 5.44
N MET A 209 -11.19 3.54 5.59
CA MET A 209 -9.78 3.63 5.98
C MET A 209 -8.91 3.86 4.75
N VAL A 210 -7.92 4.73 4.87
CA VAL A 210 -6.94 5.01 3.80
C VAL A 210 -5.52 4.85 4.34
N SER A 211 -4.65 4.22 3.56
CA SER A 211 -3.23 4.05 3.94
C SER A 211 -2.39 5.15 3.29
N LEU A 212 -1.93 6.10 4.09
CA LEU A 212 -1.20 7.26 3.60
C LEU A 212 0.29 6.95 3.44
N ASN A 213 0.88 7.46 2.35
CA ASN A 213 2.28 7.30 2.00
C ASN A 213 3.02 8.63 1.85
N PRO A 214 3.07 9.49 2.89
CA PRO A 214 3.83 10.72 2.85
C PRO A 214 5.34 10.43 2.80
N ILE A 215 6.12 11.46 2.48
CA ILE A 215 7.59 11.38 2.55
C ILE A 215 8.00 11.02 3.98
N MET A 216 8.80 9.97 4.12
CA MET A 216 9.34 9.49 5.39
C MET A 216 10.86 9.39 5.30
N ILE A 217 11.55 9.88 6.36
CA ILE A 217 13.02 9.81 6.47
C ILE A 217 13.39 8.92 7.64
N ASP A 218 12.91 9.26 8.83
CA ASP A 218 13.27 8.59 10.07
C ASP A 218 12.38 7.36 10.37
N GLY A 219 11.07 7.50 10.27
CA GLY A 219 10.10 6.41 10.51
C GLY A 219 9.75 6.18 11.98
N THR A 220 10.28 6.99 12.92
CA THR A 220 10.07 6.83 14.38
C THR A 220 9.41 8.04 15.03
N GLY A 221 8.88 8.99 14.23
CA GLY A 221 8.17 10.18 14.73
C GLY A 221 9.06 11.36 15.07
N MET A 222 10.40 11.25 14.94
CA MET A 222 11.32 12.29 15.37
C MET A 222 11.47 13.45 14.38
N CYS A 223 11.55 13.17 13.08
CA CYS A 223 11.88 14.18 12.07
C CYS A 223 10.70 15.03 11.62
N GLY A 224 9.46 14.60 11.85
CA GLY A 224 8.24 15.28 11.41
C GLY A 224 8.02 15.33 9.90
N GLY A 225 8.82 14.63 9.10
CA GLY A 225 8.71 14.59 7.63
C GLY A 225 7.37 14.06 7.14
N CYS A 226 6.84 13.05 7.83
CA CYS A 226 5.60 12.35 7.49
C CYS A 226 4.32 12.95 8.12
N ARG A 227 4.35 14.23 8.55
CA ARG A 227 3.17 14.85 9.15
C ARG A 227 2.03 14.98 8.15
N VAL A 228 0.84 14.72 8.63
CA VAL A 228 -0.45 14.79 7.92
C VAL A 228 -1.48 15.44 8.84
N THR A 229 -2.49 16.09 8.26
CA THR A 229 -3.60 16.67 9.05
C THR A 229 -4.81 15.73 9.00
N ILE A 230 -5.23 15.25 10.19
CA ILE A 230 -6.35 14.33 10.39
C ILE A 230 -7.34 14.98 11.35
N GLY A 231 -8.55 15.29 10.89
CA GLY A 231 -9.57 15.95 11.70
C GLY A 231 -9.13 17.32 12.26
N GLY A 232 -8.24 18.02 11.54
CA GLY A 232 -7.68 19.31 11.98
C GLY A 232 -6.47 19.19 12.93
N GLU A 233 -6.07 17.98 13.31
CA GLU A 233 -4.89 17.72 14.15
C GLU A 233 -3.71 17.22 13.33
N THR A 234 -2.50 17.64 13.70
CA THR A 234 -1.27 17.10 13.12
C THR A 234 -0.98 15.71 13.67
N LYS A 235 -0.84 14.74 12.79
CA LYS A 235 -0.41 13.36 13.07
C LYS A 235 0.86 13.04 12.30
N PHE A 236 1.58 12.01 12.73
CA PHE A 236 2.78 11.51 12.05
C PHE A 236 2.50 10.11 11.49
N ALA A 237 2.39 9.98 10.17
CA ALA A 237 1.99 8.71 9.54
C ALA A 237 2.89 7.52 9.93
N CYS A 238 4.14 7.76 10.29
CA CYS A 238 5.06 6.70 10.69
C CYS A 238 4.83 6.14 12.10
N VAL A 239 4.10 6.83 12.98
CA VAL A 239 3.85 6.40 14.37
C VAL A 239 2.37 6.43 14.77
N ASP A 240 1.54 7.28 14.12
CA ASP A 240 0.10 7.34 14.35
C ASP A 240 -0.70 6.57 13.29
N GLY A 241 -0.08 6.22 12.14
CA GLY A 241 -0.64 5.52 10.99
C GLY A 241 0.23 4.34 10.58
N PRO A 242 0.25 3.97 9.30
CA PRO A 242 -0.13 4.77 8.11
C PRO A 242 -1.62 4.83 7.79
N ASP A 243 -2.44 4.01 8.42
CA ASP A 243 -3.87 3.91 8.14
C ASP A 243 -4.63 4.95 8.99
N PHE A 244 -5.52 5.71 8.32
CA PHE A 244 -6.32 6.77 8.93
C PHE A 244 -7.76 6.74 8.41
N ASP A 245 -8.70 7.26 9.20
CA ASP A 245 -10.05 7.53 8.74
C ASP A 245 -10.03 8.55 7.58
N GLY A 246 -10.37 8.08 6.39
CA GLY A 246 -10.36 8.87 5.16
C GLY A 246 -11.30 10.09 5.21
N PHE A 247 -12.34 10.05 6.05
CA PHE A 247 -13.27 11.17 6.21
C PHE A 247 -12.65 12.36 6.93
N LEU A 248 -11.54 12.13 7.65
CA LEU A 248 -10.83 13.13 8.45
C LEU A 248 -9.53 13.62 7.79
N VAL A 249 -9.05 12.97 6.71
CA VAL A 249 -7.80 13.31 6.04
C VAL A 249 -7.92 14.61 5.25
N ASP A 250 -6.97 15.53 5.45
CA ASP A 250 -6.75 16.65 4.53
C ASP A 250 -5.91 16.20 3.32
N PHE A 251 -6.60 15.66 2.31
CA PHE A 251 -5.96 15.20 1.09
C PHE A 251 -5.29 16.31 0.28
N ASP A 252 -5.78 17.55 0.36
CA ASP A 252 -5.20 18.66 -0.41
C ASP A 252 -3.83 19.05 0.17
N GLU A 253 -3.72 19.09 1.49
CA GLU A 253 -2.42 19.25 2.15
C GLU A 253 -1.48 18.08 1.81
N CYS A 254 -1.95 16.84 1.93
CA CYS A 254 -1.14 15.65 1.61
C CYS A 254 -0.58 15.71 0.18
N MET A 255 -1.40 16.04 -0.81
CA MET A 255 -0.97 16.17 -2.22
C MET A 255 0.03 17.32 -2.42
N LYS A 256 -0.18 18.46 -1.76
CA LYS A 256 0.76 19.59 -1.80
C LYS A 256 2.12 19.19 -1.23
N ARG A 257 2.13 18.48 -0.10
CA ARG A 257 3.38 18.03 0.54
C ARG A 257 4.10 16.96 -0.27
N GLN A 258 3.38 16.04 -0.90
CA GLN A 258 3.98 15.03 -1.78
C GLN A 258 4.69 15.64 -2.99
N GLY A 259 4.33 16.85 -3.37
CA GLY A 259 4.97 17.58 -4.46
C GLY A 259 6.17 18.46 -4.08
N MET A 260 6.61 18.44 -2.81
CA MET A 260 7.64 19.40 -2.31
C MET A 260 9.02 19.26 -2.95
N PHE A 261 9.39 18.07 -3.41
CA PHE A 261 10.73 17.76 -3.94
C PHE A 261 10.68 17.33 -5.42
N LYS A 262 9.65 17.77 -6.17
CA LYS A 262 9.47 17.33 -7.57
C LYS A 262 10.59 17.76 -8.50
N GLU A 263 11.18 18.92 -8.26
CA GLU A 263 12.28 19.45 -9.07
C GLU A 263 13.54 18.61 -8.82
N GLU A 264 13.89 18.37 -7.57
CA GLU A 264 15.03 17.55 -7.16
C GLU A 264 14.88 16.10 -7.59
N GLU A 265 13.65 15.54 -7.49
CA GLU A 265 13.34 14.20 -7.99
C GLU A 265 13.49 14.10 -9.51
N HIS A 266 13.18 15.18 -10.24
CA HIS A 266 13.37 15.23 -11.68
C HIS A 266 14.85 15.23 -12.05
N GLU A 267 15.65 16.03 -11.38
CA GLU A 267 17.11 16.08 -11.58
C GLU A 267 17.75 14.70 -11.29
N CYS A 268 17.37 14.03 -10.19
CA CYS A 268 17.84 12.69 -9.88
C CYS A 268 17.51 11.63 -10.94
N LYS A 269 16.41 11.78 -11.67
CA LYS A 269 16.04 10.84 -12.75
C LYS A 269 16.85 11.08 -14.04
N MET A 270 17.47 12.23 -14.16
CA MET A 270 18.27 12.59 -15.33
C MET A 270 19.76 12.22 -15.16
N MET A 271 20.19 11.83 -13.95
CA MET A 271 21.52 11.29 -13.63
C MET A 271 21.57 9.77 -13.80
#